data_78190b36746584293dcc1d9bad814b8b
#
_entry.id   78190b36746584293dcc1d9bad814b8b
#
_cell.length_a   1.000
_cell.length_b   1.000
_cell.length_c   1.000
_cell.angle_alpha   90.00
_cell.angle_beta   90.00
_cell.angle_gamma   90.00
#
_symmetry.space_group_name_H-M   'P 1'
#
loop_
_entity.id
_entity.type
_entity.pdbx_description
1 polymer ?
#
loop_
_entity_poly.entity_id
_entity_poly.type
_entity_poly.pdbx_seq_one_letter_code
_entity_poly.pdbx_strand_id
1 'polypeptide(L)'
;LQAWPQAVQELTLLTHSMGGLLARSACQQAAQAGHAWPAQLKRLVFMGTPHHGAPLERVGNWVNTLLDKQTVTRPFAKIGQIRSAGITDLRYGNVLEADWQHADRFESAPDARQVLPLPAGVSCYAVAATTVTHGVGPLASVRHALSHKMVGDGLVPLESALGLHEDPRRTLAFAPENQWIAHGMNHLELLKRPEVSLQLVAWLQGAT
;
A
#
# COMPACT_ATOMS: atom_id res chain seq x y z
N LEU A 1 21.40 -6.57 7.05
CA LEU A 1 22.42 -5.62 6.55
C LEU A 1 23.83 -5.96 7.07
N GLN A 2 23.96 -6.39 8.33
CA GLN A 2 25.29 -6.72 8.90
C GLN A 2 26.04 -7.84 8.15
N ALA A 3 25.32 -8.77 7.53
CA ALA A 3 25.92 -9.85 6.72
C ALA A 3 26.19 -9.44 5.26
N TRP A 4 25.85 -8.21 4.86
CA TRP A 4 26.13 -7.73 3.51
C TRP A 4 27.62 -7.43 3.36
N PRO A 5 28.28 -7.86 2.28
CA PRO A 5 29.75 -7.79 2.15
C PRO A 5 30.32 -6.35 2.06
N GLN A 6 29.47 -5.38 1.82
CA GLN A 6 29.85 -3.96 1.75
C GLN A 6 29.00 -3.15 2.71
N ALA A 7 29.52 -2.02 3.22
CA ALA A 7 28.76 -1.13 4.09
C ALA A 7 27.57 -0.56 3.34
N VAL A 8 26.35 -0.80 3.86
CA VAL A 8 25.13 -0.22 3.30
C VAL A 8 25.02 1.23 3.76
N GLN A 9 25.15 2.16 2.83
CA GLN A 9 25.06 3.60 3.07
C GLN A 9 23.61 4.05 3.12
N GLU A 10 22.80 3.60 2.14
CA GLU A 10 21.40 3.93 2.01
C GLU A 10 20.57 2.69 1.69
N LEU A 11 19.38 2.65 2.26
CA LEU A 11 18.37 1.62 1.99
C LEU A 11 17.14 2.30 1.39
N THR A 12 16.66 1.75 0.30
CA THR A 12 15.35 2.07 -0.27
C THR A 12 14.50 0.82 -0.24
N LEU A 13 13.29 0.92 0.31
CA LEU A 13 12.30 -0.14 0.25
C LEU A 13 11.27 0.20 -0.82
N LEU A 14 11.13 -0.68 -1.80
CA LEU A 14 10.10 -0.63 -2.81
C LEU A 14 9.08 -1.72 -2.50
N THR A 15 7.84 -1.33 -2.23
CA THR A 15 6.81 -2.24 -1.75
C THR A 15 5.58 -2.23 -2.65
N HIS A 16 4.91 -3.36 -2.76
CA HIS A 16 3.66 -3.48 -3.50
C HIS A 16 2.57 -4.08 -2.63
N SER A 17 1.36 -3.52 -2.68
CA SER A 17 0.19 -4.05 -2.00
C SER A 17 0.41 -4.20 -0.49
N MET A 18 0.11 -5.38 0.07
CA MET A 18 0.33 -5.73 1.47
C MET A 18 1.78 -5.53 1.93
N GLY A 19 2.75 -5.59 1.02
CA GLY A 19 4.16 -5.33 1.33
C GLY A 19 4.39 -3.96 1.96
N GLY A 20 3.56 -2.97 1.65
CA GLY A 20 3.63 -1.65 2.27
C GLY A 20 3.18 -1.64 3.72
N LEU A 21 2.16 -2.41 4.08
CA LEU A 21 1.74 -2.58 5.48
C LEU A 21 2.84 -3.27 6.28
N LEU A 22 3.44 -4.32 5.69
CA LEU A 22 4.56 -5.03 6.29
C LEU A 22 5.76 -4.11 6.52
N ALA A 23 6.10 -3.26 5.55
CA ALA A 23 7.20 -2.30 5.69
C ALA A 23 6.94 -1.28 6.82
N ARG A 24 5.71 -0.76 6.95
CA ARG A 24 5.33 0.13 8.04
C ARG A 24 5.45 -0.56 9.40
N SER A 25 4.95 -1.79 9.50
CA SER A 25 5.09 -2.62 10.71
C SER A 25 6.55 -2.86 11.06
N ALA A 26 7.37 -3.23 10.08
CA ALA A 26 8.81 -3.47 10.29
C ALA A 26 9.54 -2.21 10.77
N CYS A 27 9.24 -1.03 10.20
CA CYS A 27 9.81 0.24 10.66
C CYS A 27 9.44 0.52 12.12
N GLN A 28 8.18 0.34 12.50
CA GLN A 28 7.71 0.57 13.85
C GLN A 28 8.34 -0.40 14.86
N GLN A 29 8.35 -1.69 14.53
CA GLN A 29 8.96 -2.70 15.39
C GLN A 29 10.46 -2.49 15.53
N ALA A 30 11.14 -2.11 14.45
CA ALA A 30 12.57 -1.81 14.49
C ALA A 30 12.89 -0.61 15.39
N ALA A 31 12.07 0.44 15.33
CA ALA A 31 12.20 1.59 16.20
C ALA A 31 12.00 1.22 17.68
N GLN A 32 10.98 0.41 17.98
CA GLN A 32 10.70 -0.07 19.34
C GLN A 32 11.79 -0.99 19.88
N ALA A 33 12.36 -1.85 19.03
CA ALA A 33 13.42 -2.79 19.41
C ALA A 33 14.83 -2.19 19.36
N GLY A 34 14.97 -0.93 18.96
CA GLY A 34 16.27 -0.26 18.86
C GLY A 34 17.18 -0.81 17.77
N HIS A 35 16.60 -1.35 16.69
CA HIS A 35 17.39 -1.84 15.56
C HIS A 35 18.08 -0.69 14.80
N ALA A 36 19.30 -0.92 14.33
CA ALA A 36 20.10 0.11 13.66
C ALA A 36 19.72 0.36 12.19
N TRP A 37 19.10 -0.62 11.51
CA TRP A 37 18.84 -0.52 10.08
C TRP A 37 17.92 0.65 9.64
N PRO A 38 16.96 1.15 10.47
CA PRO A 38 16.16 2.30 10.08
C PRO A 38 16.97 3.56 9.83
N ALA A 39 18.15 3.69 10.41
CA ALA A 39 19.04 4.82 10.16
C ALA A 39 19.53 4.90 8.70
N GLN A 40 19.67 3.76 8.04
CA GLN A 40 20.01 3.68 6.62
C GLN A 40 18.80 3.84 5.70
N LEU A 41 17.57 3.69 6.19
CA LEU A 41 16.36 3.81 5.39
C LEU A 41 16.15 5.28 4.97
N LYS A 42 16.34 5.57 3.69
CA LYS A 42 16.18 6.92 3.14
C LYS A 42 14.88 7.08 2.37
N ARG A 43 14.44 6.02 1.70
CA ARG A 43 13.22 6.06 0.87
C ARG A 43 12.35 4.85 1.10
N LEU A 44 11.04 5.07 1.13
CA LEU A 44 10.03 4.02 1.22
C LEU A 44 8.93 4.31 0.19
N VAL A 45 8.83 3.45 -0.81
CA VAL A 45 7.86 3.59 -1.89
C VAL A 45 6.75 2.57 -1.72
N PHE A 46 5.52 3.05 -1.70
CA PHE A 46 4.30 2.27 -1.59
C PHE A 46 3.58 2.24 -2.94
N MET A 47 3.41 1.06 -3.53
CA MET A 47 2.65 0.88 -4.77
C MET A 47 1.37 0.12 -4.48
N GLY A 48 0.22 0.76 -4.65
CA GLY A 48 -1.10 0.15 -4.40
C GLY A 48 -1.26 -0.42 -3.00
N THR A 49 -0.66 0.20 -1.99
CA THR A 49 -0.73 -0.28 -0.60
C THR A 49 -2.07 0.10 0.03
N PRO A 50 -2.82 -0.86 0.59
CA PRO A 50 -4.10 -0.59 1.26
C PRO A 50 -3.89 -0.03 2.67
N HIS A 51 -3.42 1.22 2.79
CA HIS A 51 -3.08 1.85 4.07
C HIS A 51 -4.25 1.89 5.06
N HIS A 52 -5.47 1.98 4.54
CA HIS A 52 -6.71 1.97 5.31
C HIS A 52 -7.62 0.80 4.92
N GLY A 53 -7.01 -0.28 4.44
CA GLY A 53 -7.69 -1.50 4.08
C GLY A 53 -8.26 -1.52 2.66
N ALA A 54 -8.82 -2.69 2.32
CA ALA A 54 -9.51 -2.95 1.06
C ALA A 54 -10.78 -3.75 1.30
N PRO A 55 -11.91 -3.47 0.61
CA PRO A 55 -13.17 -4.21 0.78
C PRO A 55 -13.00 -5.71 0.52
N LEU A 56 -13.61 -6.55 1.36
CA LEU A 56 -13.49 -8.01 1.31
C LEU A 56 -13.92 -8.62 -0.03
N GLU A 57 -14.97 -8.06 -0.65
CA GLU A 57 -15.46 -8.54 -1.94
C GLU A 57 -14.38 -8.40 -3.03
N ARG A 58 -13.56 -7.36 -2.95
CA ARG A 58 -12.43 -7.15 -3.86
C ARG A 58 -11.25 -8.07 -3.55
N VAL A 59 -10.99 -8.31 -2.26
CA VAL A 59 -9.93 -9.24 -1.82
C VAL A 59 -10.24 -10.67 -2.25
N GLY A 60 -11.50 -11.12 -2.17
CA GLY A 60 -11.93 -12.44 -2.65
C GLY A 60 -11.70 -12.62 -4.16
N ASN A 61 -12.04 -11.63 -4.96
CA ASN A 61 -11.76 -11.62 -6.40
C ASN A 61 -10.26 -11.62 -6.71
N TRP A 62 -9.45 -10.98 -5.89
CA TRP A 62 -8.00 -10.95 -6.03
C TRP A 62 -7.37 -12.33 -5.81
N VAL A 63 -7.80 -13.04 -4.76
CA VAL A 63 -7.34 -14.42 -4.51
C VAL A 63 -7.61 -15.30 -5.73
N ASN A 64 -8.81 -15.21 -6.31
CA ASN A 64 -9.15 -15.94 -7.53
C ASN A 64 -8.28 -15.53 -8.73
N THR A 65 -8.04 -14.23 -8.93
CA THR A 65 -7.21 -13.71 -10.03
C THR A 65 -5.74 -14.13 -9.88
N LEU A 66 -5.22 -14.21 -8.67
CA LEU A 66 -3.87 -14.72 -8.39
C LEU A 66 -3.78 -16.24 -8.60
N LEU A 67 -4.81 -16.98 -8.22
CA LEU A 67 -4.85 -18.44 -8.37
C LEU A 67 -4.95 -18.86 -9.84
N ASP A 68 -5.57 -18.06 -10.69
CA ASP A 68 -5.78 -18.36 -12.12
C ASP A 68 -4.50 -18.20 -12.97
N LYS A 69 -3.45 -17.54 -12.46
CA LYS A 69 -2.15 -17.39 -13.13
C LYS A 69 -1.10 -18.35 -12.56
N GLN A 70 -1.13 -19.57 -13.04
CA GLN A 70 -0.44 -20.78 -12.55
C GLN A 70 1.06 -20.73 -12.20
N THR A 71 1.80 -19.65 -12.43
CA THR A 71 3.26 -19.69 -12.29
C THR A 71 3.82 -19.01 -11.03
N VAL A 72 3.05 -18.18 -10.35
CA VAL A 72 3.51 -17.38 -9.18
C VAL A 72 2.77 -17.77 -7.89
N THR A 73 1.82 -18.70 -7.96
CA THR A 73 0.74 -18.86 -6.98
C THR A 73 0.97 -19.85 -5.85
N ARG A 74 2.04 -20.67 -5.89
CA ARG A 74 2.29 -21.68 -4.83
C ARG A 74 2.43 -21.10 -3.41
N PRO A 75 3.07 -19.94 -3.17
CA PRO A 75 3.08 -19.34 -1.84
C PRO A 75 1.72 -18.79 -1.42
N PHE A 76 0.89 -18.38 -2.38
CA PHE A 76 -0.42 -17.73 -2.15
C PHE A 76 -1.59 -18.71 -2.08
N ALA A 77 -1.43 -19.96 -2.46
CA ALA A 77 -2.48 -20.99 -2.33
C ALA A 77 -2.95 -21.19 -0.87
N LYS A 78 -2.07 -20.89 0.11
CA LYS A 78 -2.45 -20.88 1.53
C LYS A 78 -3.24 -19.63 1.96
N ILE A 79 -3.20 -18.55 1.17
CA ILE A 79 -4.02 -17.33 1.39
C ILE A 79 -5.49 -17.58 0.99
N GLY A 80 -5.78 -18.61 0.22
CA GLY A 80 -7.12 -19.02 -0.21
C GLY A 80 -8.09 -19.40 0.91
N GLN A 81 -7.64 -19.42 2.15
CA GLN A 81 -8.55 -19.45 3.29
C GLN A 81 -8.96 -18.00 3.60
N ILE A 82 -10.17 -17.62 3.22
CA ILE A 82 -10.82 -16.31 3.49
C ILE A 82 -10.69 -15.86 4.97
N ARG A 83 -10.29 -16.76 5.84
CA ARG A 83 -10.08 -16.58 7.28
C ARG A 83 -8.61 -16.42 7.69
N SER A 84 -7.66 -16.27 6.75
CA SER A 84 -6.26 -16.07 7.16
C SER A 84 -6.04 -14.70 7.79
N ALA A 85 -5.10 -14.61 8.74
CA ALA A 85 -4.71 -13.36 9.39
C ALA A 85 -4.35 -12.28 8.35
N GLY A 86 -3.59 -12.64 7.31
CA GLY A 86 -3.19 -11.70 6.28
C GLY A 86 -4.34 -11.10 5.46
N ILE A 87 -5.44 -11.85 5.25
CA ILE A 87 -6.63 -11.31 4.58
C ILE A 87 -7.35 -10.32 5.50
N THR A 88 -7.42 -10.61 6.80
CA THR A 88 -8.01 -9.68 7.77
C THR A 88 -7.19 -8.39 7.87
N ASP A 89 -5.88 -8.51 7.88
CA ASP A 89 -4.98 -7.35 7.90
C ASP A 89 -5.12 -6.51 6.63
N LEU A 90 -5.30 -7.13 5.45
CA LEU A 90 -5.61 -6.44 4.20
C LEU A 90 -6.96 -5.72 4.24
N ARG A 91 -7.99 -6.35 4.85
CA ARG A 91 -9.33 -5.76 4.94
C ARG A 91 -9.32 -4.47 5.72
N TYR A 92 -8.63 -4.46 6.85
CA TYR A 92 -8.63 -3.34 7.79
C TYR A 92 -7.41 -2.43 7.64
N GLY A 93 -6.36 -2.88 6.95
CA GLY A 93 -5.08 -2.17 6.89
C GLY A 93 -4.35 -2.20 8.24
N ASN A 94 -4.43 -3.32 8.97
CA ASN A 94 -3.76 -3.51 10.25
C ASN A 94 -2.25 -3.47 10.05
N VAL A 95 -1.54 -2.79 10.94
CA VAL A 95 -0.09 -2.62 10.89
C VAL A 95 0.56 -3.08 12.19
N LEU A 96 -0.12 -2.90 13.32
CA LEU A 96 0.37 -3.20 14.65
C LEU A 96 -0.34 -4.43 15.23
N GLU A 97 0.34 -5.13 16.12
CA GLU A 97 -0.25 -6.25 16.86
C GLU A 97 -1.48 -5.81 17.67
N ALA A 98 -1.43 -4.62 18.25
CA ALA A 98 -2.53 -4.03 19.00
C ALA A 98 -3.79 -3.78 18.14
N ASP A 99 -3.67 -3.70 16.82
CA ASP A 99 -4.81 -3.47 15.93
C ASP A 99 -5.75 -4.69 15.86
N TRP A 100 -5.27 -5.88 16.25
CA TRP A 100 -6.04 -7.13 16.15
C TRP A 100 -6.05 -7.99 17.41
N GLN A 101 -5.20 -7.72 18.40
CA GLN A 101 -4.94 -8.62 19.55
C GLN A 101 -6.15 -8.87 20.43
N HIS A 102 -7.13 -7.94 20.46
CA HIS A 102 -8.35 -8.05 21.29
C HIS A 102 -9.65 -7.93 20.49
N ALA A 103 -9.57 -7.96 19.16
CA ALA A 103 -10.74 -7.86 18.31
C ALA A 103 -11.09 -9.22 17.69
N ASP A 104 -12.39 -9.52 17.59
CA ASP A 104 -12.81 -10.59 16.70
C ASP A 104 -12.54 -10.16 15.27
N ARG A 105 -11.60 -10.86 14.61
CA ARG A 105 -11.16 -10.56 13.25
C ARG A 105 -12.27 -10.65 12.21
N PHE A 106 -13.41 -11.22 12.58
CA PHE A 106 -14.55 -11.44 11.69
C PHE A 106 -15.70 -10.49 11.97
N GLU A 107 -15.70 -9.80 13.10
CA GLU A 107 -16.71 -8.83 13.47
C GLU A 107 -16.46 -7.48 12.77
N SER A 108 -17.55 -6.85 12.31
CA SER A 108 -17.49 -5.49 11.78
C SER A 108 -17.48 -4.52 12.95
N ALA A 109 -16.31 -4.03 13.30
CA ALA A 109 -16.13 -3.04 14.36
C ALA A 109 -15.73 -1.67 13.77
N PRO A 110 -15.99 -0.56 14.49
CA PRO A 110 -15.41 0.75 14.14
C PRO A 110 -13.89 0.67 14.07
N ASP A 111 -13.29 1.56 13.25
CA ASP A 111 -11.83 1.63 13.12
C ASP A 111 -11.17 2.08 14.44
N ALA A 112 -10.77 1.08 15.24
CA ALA A 112 -10.07 1.26 16.51
C ALA A 112 -8.53 1.15 16.39
N ARG A 113 -7.99 1.03 15.16
CA ARG A 113 -6.55 0.90 14.95
C ARG A 113 -5.78 2.09 15.54
N GLN A 114 -4.58 1.83 16.00
CA GLN A 114 -3.69 2.89 16.44
C GLN A 114 -3.26 3.77 15.27
N VAL A 115 -3.16 5.08 15.53
CA VAL A 115 -2.62 6.02 14.55
C VAL A 115 -1.12 5.77 14.44
N LEU A 116 -0.68 5.28 13.29
CA LEU A 116 0.73 5.07 12.99
C LEU A 116 1.14 5.98 11.82
N PRO A 117 1.91 7.04 12.08
CA PRO A 117 2.41 7.93 11.02
C PRO A 117 3.42 7.22 10.12
N LEU A 118 3.80 7.88 9.04
CA LEU A 118 4.94 7.48 8.23
C LEU A 118 6.25 7.59 9.06
N PRO A 119 7.27 6.75 8.78
CA PRO A 119 8.53 6.79 9.54
C PRO A 119 9.22 8.14 9.38
N ALA A 120 9.61 8.73 10.52
CA ALA A 120 10.28 10.03 10.54
C ALA A 120 11.65 9.98 9.85
N GLY A 121 12.00 11.03 9.12
CA GLY A 121 13.29 11.13 8.42
C GLY A 121 13.43 10.25 7.17
N VAL A 122 12.33 9.62 6.72
CA VAL A 122 12.29 8.79 5.52
C VAL A 122 11.42 9.48 4.46
N SER A 123 11.94 9.65 3.25
CA SER A 123 11.14 10.12 2.12
C SER A 123 10.17 9.02 1.70
N CYS A 124 8.88 9.26 1.94
CA CYS A 124 7.82 8.29 1.63
C CYS A 124 7.08 8.71 0.37
N TYR A 125 6.86 7.75 -0.54
CA TYR A 125 6.21 7.94 -1.83
C TYR A 125 5.02 7.01 -1.97
N ALA A 126 3.93 7.49 -2.57
CA ALA A 126 2.72 6.71 -2.81
C ALA A 126 2.38 6.67 -4.31
N VAL A 127 2.36 5.47 -4.88
CA VAL A 127 1.80 5.20 -6.20
C VAL A 127 0.44 4.56 -6.02
N ALA A 128 -0.60 5.26 -6.38
CA ALA A 128 -1.95 4.71 -6.45
C ALA A 128 -2.33 4.45 -7.91
N ALA A 129 -3.21 3.48 -8.16
CA ALA A 129 -3.72 3.27 -9.51
C ALA A 129 -5.25 3.31 -9.54
N THR A 130 -5.78 3.64 -10.70
CA THR A 130 -7.21 3.58 -10.99
C THR A 130 -7.44 2.98 -12.36
N THR A 131 -8.46 2.12 -12.46
CA THR A 131 -8.89 1.56 -13.75
C THR A 131 -9.59 2.59 -14.65
N VAL A 132 -9.91 3.77 -14.11
CA VAL A 132 -10.50 4.87 -14.90
C VAL A 132 -9.41 5.52 -15.74
N THR A 133 -9.65 5.59 -17.05
CA THR A 133 -8.85 6.40 -17.97
C THR A 133 -9.21 7.88 -17.85
N HIS A 134 -8.28 8.78 -18.13
CA HIS A 134 -8.57 10.20 -18.21
C HIS A 134 -9.69 10.45 -19.25
N GLY A 135 -10.89 10.77 -18.78
CA GLY A 135 -12.01 11.14 -19.65
C GLY A 135 -11.92 12.63 -20.03
N VAL A 136 -11.95 12.92 -21.33
CA VAL A 136 -12.06 14.30 -21.85
C VAL A 136 -13.55 14.58 -22.05
N GLY A 137 -14.14 15.42 -21.18
CA GLY A 137 -15.56 15.84 -21.37
C GLY A 137 -16.21 16.39 -20.08
N PRO A 138 -17.28 17.17 -20.20
CA PRO A 138 -17.93 17.81 -19.03
C PRO A 138 -18.58 16.83 -18.03
N LEU A 139 -18.88 15.59 -18.46
CA LEU A 139 -19.29 14.51 -17.53
C LEU A 139 -18.10 13.85 -16.80
N ALA A 140 -16.87 14.09 -17.24
CA ALA A 140 -15.68 13.52 -16.61
C ALA A 140 -15.47 14.04 -15.21
N SER A 141 -15.76 15.32 -14.95
CA SER A 141 -15.61 15.95 -13.63
C SER A 141 -16.59 15.41 -12.59
N VAL A 142 -17.83 15.12 -12.96
CA VAL A 142 -18.83 14.54 -12.04
C VAL A 142 -18.54 13.07 -11.77
N ARG A 143 -18.14 12.31 -12.80
CA ARG A 143 -17.66 10.92 -12.64
C ARG A 143 -16.36 10.85 -11.85
N HIS A 144 -15.48 11.84 -12.01
CA HIS A 144 -14.24 11.97 -11.27
C HIS A 144 -14.52 12.20 -9.76
N ALA A 145 -15.39 13.13 -9.41
CA ALA A 145 -15.77 13.40 -8.02
C ALA A 145 -16.46 12.21 -7.32
N LEU A 146 -17.30 11.46 -8.06
CA LEU A 146 -17.98 10.27 -7.53
C LEU A 146 -17.09 9.01 -7.54
N SER A 147 -16.07 8.97 -8.41
CA SER A 147 -15.19 7.79 -8.55
C SER A 147 -14.05 7.76 -7.55
N HIS A 148 -13.63 8.89 -6.98
CA HIS A 148 -12.52 8.93 -6.04
C HIS A 148 -12.74 8.08 -4.78
N LYS A 149 -13.98 8.00 -4.28
CA LYS A 149 -14.34 7.13 -3.14
C LYS A 149 -14.47 5.64 -3.49
N MET A 150 -14.71 5.30 -4.77
CA MET A 150 -15.14 3.94 -5.11
C MET A 150 -14.26 3.21 -6.12
N VAL A 151 -13.43 3.88 -6.90
CA VAL A 151 -12.69 3.24 -7.98
C VAL A 151 -11.19 3.45 -7.80
N GLY A 152 -10.54 2.44 -7.24
CA GLY A 152 -9.09 2.31 -7.26
C GLY A 152 -8.64 1.42 -8.43
N ASP A 153 -7.62 0.63 -8.19
CA ASP A 153 -6.98 -0.28 -9.13
C ASP A 153 -7.73 -1.63 -9.31
N GLY A 154 -8.97 -1.71 -8.86
CA GLY A 154 -9.79 -2.93 -8.83
C GLY A 154 -9.72 -3.70 -7.51
N LEU A 155 -8.71 -3.48 -6.68
CA LEU A 155 -8.51 -4.11 -5.37
C LEU A 155 -8.50 -3.08 -4.25
N VAL A 156 -7.61 -2.12 -4.35
CA VAL A 156 -7.38 -1.10 -3.33
C VAL A 156 -8.09 0.20 -3.74
N PRO A 157 -8.91 0.79 -2.87
CA PRO A 157 -9.48 2.11 -3.10
C PRO A 157 -8.38 3.16 -3.28
N LEU A 158 -8.58 4.13 -4.15
CA LEU A 158 -7.62 5.18 -4.44
C LEU A 158 -7.20 5.94 -3.19
N GLU A 159 -8.17 6.32 -2.36
CA GLU A 159 -7.94 7.02 -1.09
C GLU A 159 -7.07 6.18 -0.14
N SER A 160 -7.37 4.87 -0.03
CA SER A 160 -6.58 3.96 0.80
C SER A 160 -5.13 3.84 0.30
N ALA A 161 -4.92 3.80 -1.02
CA ALA A 161 -3.57 3.73 -1.60
C ALA A 161 -2.78 5.03 -1.43
N LEU A 162 -3.46 6.17 -1.36
CA LEU A 162 -2.86 7.49 -1.06
C LEU A 162 -2.76 7.78 0.44
N GLY A 163 -3.21 6.87 1.29
CA GLY A 163 -3.20 7.04 2.74
C GLY A 163 -4.18 8.10 3.26
N LEU A 164 -5.20 8.46 2.47
CA LEU A 164 -6.24 9.40 2.87
C LEU A 164 -7.29 8.71 3.73
N HIS A 165 -7.76 9.38 4.77
CA HIS A 165 -8.76 8.88 5.70
C HIS A 165 -9.78 9.96 6.06
N GLU A 166 -11.03 9.57 6.39
CA GLU A 166 -12.08 10.50 6.82
C GLU A 166 -11.71 11.22 8.14
N ASP A 167 -11.04 10.53 9.07
CA ASP A 167 -10.42 11.18 10.22
C ASP A 167 -9.04 11.74 9.80
N PRO A 168 -8.84 13.07 9.79
CA PRO A 168 -7.59 13.68 9.37
C PRO A 168 -6.37 13.22 10.18
N ARG A 169 -6.56 12.78 11.41
CA ARG A 169 -5.47 12.27 12.27
C ARG A 169 -4.88 10.95 11.76
N ARG A 170 -5.64 10.23 10.93
CA ARG A 170 -5.25 8.95 10.33
C ARG A 170 -4.70 9.11 8.91
N THR A 171 -4.92 10.27 8.29
CA THR A 171 -4.34 10.57 6.98
C THR A 171 -2.82 10.57 7.06
N LEU A 172 -2.19 9.80 6.18
CA LEU A 172 -0.73 9.72 6.10
C LEU A 172 -0.17 10.97 5.41
N ALA A 173 0.83 11.58 6.03
CA ALA A 173 1.41 12.85 5.58
C ALA A 173 2.42 12.64 4.43
N PHE A 174 1.95 12.11 3.30
CA PHE A 174 2.78 12.11 2.08
C PHE A 174 2.89 13.54 1.55
N ALA A 175 4.11 13.96 1.17
CA ALA A 175 4.30 15.20 0.44
C ALA A 175 3.56 15.14 -0.91
N PRO A 176 2.91 16.22 -1.36
CA PRO A 176 2.14 16.21 -2.62
C PRO A 176 2.96 15.74 -3.83
N GLU A 177 4.21 16.15 -3.93
CA GLU A 177 5.16 15.77 -4.99
C GLU A 177 5.57 14.29 -4.94
N ASN A 178 5.37 13.64 -3.80
CA ASN A 178 5.65 12.23 -3.59
C ASN A 178 4.43 11.33 -3.81
N GLN A 179 3.36 11.86 -4.36
CA GLN A 179 2.15 11.12 -4.68
C GLN A 179 1.93 11.10 -6.20
N TRP A 180 1.65 9.93 -6.73
CA TRP A 180 1.35 9.77 -8.14
C TRP A 180 0.18 8.81 -8.37
N ILE A 181 -0.74 9.20 -9.25
CA ILE A 181 -1.89 8.38 -9.64
C ILE A 181 -1.70 7.86 -11.05
N ALA A 182 -1.61 6.55 -11.17
CA ALA A 182 -1.55 5.84 -12.45
C ALA A 182 -2.97 5.57 -12.97
N HIS A 183 -3.35 6.21 -14.06
CA HIS A 183 -4.67 6.07 -14.67
C HIS A 183 -4.73 4.93 -15.68
N GLY A 184 -5.90 4.29 -15.82
CA GLY A 184 -6.12 3.18 -16.75
C GLY A 184 -5.28 1.94 -16.41
N MET A 185 -4.97 1.74 -15.14
CA MET A 185 -4.15 0.62 -14.66
C MET A 185 -4.86 -0.14 -13.54
N ASN A 186 -4.75 -1.45 -13.56
CA ASN A 186 -5.16 -2.31 -12.47
C ASN A 186 -3.98 -2.59 -11.50
N HIS A 187 -4.28 -3.20 -10.37
CA HIS A 187 -3.34 -3.48 -9.28
C HIS A 187 -2.05 -4.21 -9.71
N LEU A 188 -2.15 -5.20 -10.59
CA LEU A 188 -1.00 -5.98 -11.05
C LEU A 188 -0.22 -5.27 -12.17
N GLU A 189 -0.85 -4.35 -12.88
CA GLU A 189 -0.19 -3.54 -13.90
C GLU A 189 0.82 -2.57 -13.30
N LEU A 190 0.65 -2.16 -12.04
CA LEU A 190 1.65 -1.38 -11.30
C LEU A 190 3.05 -2.03 -11.32
N LEU A 191 3.13 -3.36 -11.43
CA LEU A 191 4.40 -4.10 -11.48
C LEU A 191 4.99 -4.23 -12.89
N LYS A 192 4.26 -3.85 -13.95
CA LYS A 192 4.61 -4.21 -15.32
C LYS A 192 4.70 -3.01 -16.26
N ARG A 193 4.02 -1.92 -15.93
CA ARG A 193 3.88 -0.78 -16.82
C ARG A 193 5.14 0.09 -16.81
N PRO A 194 5.69 0.41 -18.00
CA PRO A 194 6.88 1.24 -18.11
C PRO A 194 6.72 2.62 -17.45
N GLU A 195 5.53 3.21 -17.48
CA GLU A 195 5.22 4.51 -16.88
C GLU A 195 5.47 4.51 -15.37
N VAL A 196 5.12 3.40 -14.69
CA VAL A 196 5.41 3.23 -13.27
C VAL A 196 6.92 3.18 -13.03
N SER A 197 7.63 2.40 -13.84
CA SER A 197 9.10 2.31 -13.72
C SER A 197 9.78 3.65 -13.95
N LEU A 198 9.33 4.44 -14.91
CA LEU A 198 9.85 5.78 -15.17
C LEU A 198 9.62 6.72 -13.98
N GLN A 199 8.42 6.70 -13.40
CA GLN A 199 8.11 7.50 -12.20
C GLN A 199 9.00 7.12 -11.02
N LEU A 200 9.19 5.81 -10.81
CA LEU A 200 10.06 5.31 -9.74
C LEU A 200 11.52 5.76 -9.95
N VAL A 201 12.03 5.65 -11.16
CA VAL A 201 13.40 6.10 -11.50
C VAL A 201 13.55 7.60 -11.26
N ALA A 202 12.57 8.43 -11.67
CA ALA A 202 12.59 9.86 -11.43
C ALA A 202 12.72 10.19 -9.94
N TRP A 203 11.90 9.55 -9.09
CA TRP A 203 11.97 9.75 -7.65
C TRP A 203 13.28 9.24 -7.02
N LEU A 204 13.80 8.12 -7.50
CA LEU A 204 15.02 7.53 -6.96
C LEU A 204 16.27 8.33 -7.36
N GLN A 205 16.24 9.01 -8.52
CA GLN A 205 17.31 9.88 -8.98
C GLN A 205 17.23 11.30 -8.43
N GLY A 206 16.16 11.64 -7.70
CA GLY A 206 15.96 12.98 -7.18
C GLY A 206 15.57 14.01 -8.26
N ALA A 207 15.11 13.54 -9.42
CA ALA A 207 14.53 14.37 -10.47
C ALA A 207 13.06 14.63 -10.12
N THR A 208 12.79 15.69 -9.34
CA THR A 208 11.46 16.24 -9.08
C THR A 208 11.22 17.47 -9.92
#